data_96d6ab19e5e1fefd700f9198aa993548
#
_entry.id   96d6ab19e5e1fefd700f9198aa993548
#
_cell.length_a   1.000
_cell.length_b   1.000
_cell.length_c   1.000
_cell.angle_alpha   90.00
_cell.angle_beta   90.00
_cell.angle_gamma   90.00
#
_symmetry.space_group_name_H-M   'P 1'
#
loop_
_entity.id
_entity.type
_entity.pdbx_description
1 polymer ?
#
loop_
_entity_poly.entity_id
_entity_poly.type
_entity_poly.pdbx_seq_one_letter_code
_entity_poly.pdbx_strand_id
1 'polypeptide(L)'
;PPMKVLRKMEERDEKIDHWLGNFYHKVLGALIDKKVVGMSFLIGLFIAFFLVVAMFTPLTNYMVKVKMLPFDNKDEFAMVIDMPDGTALPDTINTTTEVVDILRTIPEVTAIQTYVGTAKPFDFNGLVRHYYLRMFPWQAEVQVQLTPKAERDKTSHDIAQEVRQLLKPIGTASNSVITIVEMPPGPPVLQTVVAEVHGPDAKTRSEVATML
;
A
#
# COMPACT_ATOMS: atom_id res chain seq x y z
N PRO A 1 -39.72 -15.12 22.60
CA PRO A 1 -39.87 -13.70 22.91
C PRO A 1 -41.32 -13.43 23.37
N PRO A 2 -41.54 -12.57 24.41
CA PRO A 2 -42.89 -12.32 24.90
C PRO A 2 -43.73 -11.69 23.79
N MET A 3 -44.99 -12.14 23.68
CA MET A 3 -45.95 -11.75 22.63
C MET A 3 -46.06 -10.23 22.42
N LYS A 4 -45.82 -9.43 23.48
CA LYS A 4 -45.78 -7.97 23.43
C LYS A 4 -44.60 -7.40 22.56
N VAL A 5 -43.47 -8.10 22.51
CA VAL A 5 -42.32 -7.68 21.72
C VAL A 5 -42.55 -7.97 20.22
N LEU A 6 -43.14 -9.14 19.92
CA LEU A 6 -43.51 -9.50 18.55
C LEU A 6 -44.51 -8.50 17.97
N ARG A 7 -45.57 -8.18 18.72
CA ARG A 7 -46.58 -7.19 18.30
C ARG A 7 -45.98 -5.78 18.08
N LYS A 8 -45.04 -5.36 18.91
CA LYS A 8 -44.36 -4.07 18.74
C LYS A 8 -43.41 -4.07 17.55
N MET A 9 -42.84 -5.20 17.17
CA MET A 9 -42.02 -5.35 15.96
C MET A 9 -42.90 -5.32 14.71
N GLU A 10 -44.06 -6.05 14.70
CA GLU A 10 -45.04 -6.01 13.60
C GLU A 10 -45.57 -4.58 13.36
N GLU A 11 -45.99 -3.87 14.41
CA GLU A 11 -46.45 -2.48 14.30
C GLU A 11 -45.37 -1.51 13.77
N ARG A 12 -44.11 -1.82 14.02
CA ARG A 12 -42.98 -1.03 13.48
C ARG A 12 -42.72 -1.35 12.03
N ASP A 13 -42.82 -2.61 11.68
CA ASP A 13 -42.57 -3.06 10.30
C ASP A 13 -43.71 -2.57 9.39
N GLU A 14 -44.98 -2.62 9.81
CA GLU A 14 -46.09 -2.01 9.08
C GLU A 14 -45.92 -0.51 8.84
N LYS A 15 -45.43 0.25 9.82
CA LYS A 15 -45.16 1.70 9.66
C LYS A 15 -44.02 1.98 8.67
N ILE A 16 -42.98 1.14 8.70
CA ILE A 16 -41.86 1.25 7.76
C ILE A 16 -42.34 0.91 6.36
N ASP A 17 -43.13 -0.14 6.21
CA ASP A 17 -43.66 -0.56 4.90
C ASP A 17 -44.63 0.49 4.32
N HIS A 18 -45.50 1.09 5.14
CA HIS A 18 -46.35 2.21 4.71
C HIS A 18 -45.54 3.45 4.32
N TRP A 19 -44.52 3.80 5.08
CA TRP A 19 -43.67 4.93 4.77
C TRP A 19 -42.86 4.69 3.48
N LEU A 20 -42.29 3.48 3.38
CA LEU A 20 -41.53 3.06 2.20
C LEU A 20 -42.38 3.03 0.95
N GLY A 21 -43.61 2.45 1.07
CA GLY A 21 -44.60 2.39 0.00
C GLY A 21 -45.01 3.77 -0.48
N ASN A 22 -45.31 4.68 0.44
CA ASN A 22 -45.67 6.09 0.10
C ASN A 22 -44.52 6.83 -0.56
N PHE A 23 -43.28 6.66 -0.06
CA PHE A 23 -42.07 7.24 -0.66
C PHE A 23 -41.86 6.70 -2.09
N TYR A 24 -41.95 5.38 -2.22
CA TYR A 24 -41.82 4.70 -3.51
C TYR A 24 -42.86 5.19 -4.53
N HIS A 25 -44.12 5.19 -4.16
CA HIS A 25 -45.20 5.70 -5.02
C HIS A 25 -45.02 7.16 -5.39
N LYS A 26 -44.57 8.02 -4.46
CA LYS A 26 -44.37 9.43 -4.72
C LYS A 26 -43.19 9.69 -5.67
N VAL A 27 -42.09 8.96 -5.51
CA VAL A 27 -40.89 9.15 -6.34
C VAL A 27 -41.03 8.44 -7.68
N LEU A 28 -41.36 7.14 -7.67
CA LEU A 28 -41.49 6.37 -8.91
C LEU A 28 -42.74 6.77 -9.70
N GLY A 29 -43.87 7.04 -9.04
CA GLY A 29 -45.05 7.52 -9.73
C GLY A 29 -44.77 8.78 -10.54
N ALA A 30 -44.08 9.76 -9.93
CA ALA A 30 -43.70 10.99 -10.65
C ALA A 30 -42.75 10.73 -11.84
N LEU A 31 -41.85 9.74 -11.71
CA LEU A 31 -40.89 9.37 -12.77
C LEU A 31 -41.57 8.62 -13.93
N ILE A 32 -42.59 7.81 -13.63
CA ILE A 32 -43.28 6.96 -14.64
C ILE A 32 -44.40 7.75 -15.32
N ASP A 33 -45.22 8.48 -14.53
CA ASP A 33 -46.41 9.16 -15.05
C ASP A 33 -46.09 10.42 -15.82
N LYS A 34 -45.01 11.11 -15.46
CA LYS A 34 -44.58 12.37 -16.10
C LYS A 34 -43.36 12.12 -16.99
N LYS A 35 -43.55 11.94 -18.29
CA LYS A 35 -42.50 11.69 -19.28
C LYS A 35 -41.32 12.69 -19.20
N VAL A 36 -41.62 13.98 -18.95
CA VAL A 36 -40.61 15.03 -18.83
C VAL A 36 -39.72 14.80 -17.56
N VAL A 37 -40.34 14.43 -16.43
CA VAL A 37 -39.61 14.17 -15.18
C VAL A 37 -38.76 12.93 -15.30
N GLY A 38 -39.30 11.85 -15.87
CA GLY A 38 -38.56 10.61 -16.13
C GLY A 38 -37.40 10.83 -17.08
N MET A 39 -37.61 11.57 -18.17
CA MET A 39 -36.53 11.89 -19.13
C MET A 39 -35.44 12.76 -18.50
N SER A 40 -35.80 13.78 -17.72
CA SER A 40 -34.83 14.62 -17.01
C SER A 40 -34.02 13.82 -16.00
N PHE A 41 -34.63 12.88 -15.31
CA PHE A 41 -33.94 12.00 -14.37
C PHE A 41 -32.94 11.09 -15.11
N LEU A 42 -33.34 10.50 -16.23
CA LEU A 42 -32.43 9.67 -17.05
C LEU A 42 -31.25 10.49 -17.57
N ILE A 43 -31.50 11.69 -18.10
CA ILE A 43 -30.43 12.59 -18.55
C ILE A 43 -29.49 12.93 -17.39
N GLY A 44 -30.03 13.26 -16.22
CA GLY A 44 -29.21 13.52 -15.01
C GLY A 44 -28.36 12.30 -14.60
N LEU A 45 -28.93 11.10 -14.68
CA LEU A 45 -28.20 9.86 -14.39
C LEU A 45 -27.08 9.61 -15.41
N PHE A 46 -27.34 9.85 -16.70
CA PHE A 46 -26.30 9.77 -17.74
C PHE A 46 -25.18 10.78 -17.52
N ILE A 47 -25.52 12.02 -17.19
CA ILE A 47 -24.52 13.04 -16.89
C ILE A 47 -23.68 12.63 -15.68
N ALA A 48 -24.30 12.16 -14.59
CA ALA A 48 -23.61 11.68 -13.40
C ALA A 48 -22.69 10.49 -13.72
N PHE A 49 -23.16 9.54 -14.52
CA PHE A 49 -22.36 8.41 -14.98
C PHE A 49 -21.12 8.87 -15.76
N PHE A 50 -21.27 9.77 -16.74
CA PHE A 50 -20.14 10.28 -17.50
C PHE A 50 -19.17 11.11 -16.65
N LEU A 51 -19.66 11.86 -15.66
CA LEU A 51 -18.81 12.57 -14.70
C LEU A 51 -17.96 11.58 -13.87
N VAL A 52 -18.58 10.52 -13.38
CA VAL A 52 -17.84 9.46 -12.65
C VAL A 52 -16.79 8.82 -13.55
N VAL A 53 -17.17 8.42 -14.78
CA VAL A 53 -16.22 7.84 -15.73
C VAL A 53 -15.08 8.80 -16.06
N ALA A 54 -15.36 10.10 -16.20
CA ALA A 54 -14.35 11.12 -16.45
C ALA A 54 -13.31 11.20 -15.31
N MET A 55 -13.69 10.93 -14.05
CA MET A 55 -12.74 10.91 -12.92
C MET A 55 -11.65 9.83 -13.04
N PHE A 56 -11.90 8.79 -13.84
CA PHE A 56 -10.93 7.70 -14.09
C PHE A 56 -10.11 7.91 -15.37
N THR A 57 -10.33 9.03 -16.10
CA THR A 57 -9.64 9.29 -17.36
C THR A 57 -8.36 10.13 -17.15
N PRO A 58 -7.39 10.05 -18.11
CA PRO A 58 -6.20 10.90 -18.08
C PRO A 58 -6.51 12.40 -18.11
N LEU A 59 -7.68 12.81 -18.66
CA LEU A 59 -8.10 14.21 -18.72
C LEU A 59 -8.19 14.89 -17.35
N THR A 60 -8.50 14.15 -16.32
CA THR A 60 -8.63 14.63 -14.92
C THR A 60 -7.42 14.26 -14.05
N ASN A 61 -6.26 13.96 -14.67
CA ASN A 61 -5.05 13.49 -13.98
C ASN A 61 -5.33 12.29 -13.04
N TYR A 62 -6.26 11.43 -13.39
CA TYR A 62 -6.67 10.30 -12.57
C TYR A 62 -6.98 10.73 -11.13
N MET A 63 -7.97 11.59 -10.93
CA MET A 63 -8.40 12.03 -9.59
C MET A 63 -8.67 10.84 -8.67
N VAL A 64 -9.11 9.72 -9.24
CA VAL A 64 -9.24 8.44 -8.52
C VAL A 64 -8.15 7.48 -9.02
N LYS A 65 -7.14 7.24 -8.19
CA LYS A 65 -6.08 6.28 -8.49
C LYS A 65 -6.60 4.86 -8.27
N VAL A 66 -6.70 4.10 -9.35
CA VAL A 66 -7.08 2.68 -9.30
C VAL A 66 -5.83 1.83 -9.19
N LYS A 67 -5.71 1.06 -8.12
CA LYS A 67 -4.68 0.03 -7.94
C LYS A 67 -5.37 -1.29 -7.65
N MET A 68 -4.86 -2.36 -8.23
CA MET A 68 -5.39 -3.72 -8.02
C MET A 68 -5.27 -4.16 -6.56
N LEU A 69 -4.15 -3.82 -5.93
CA LEU A 69 -3.90 -4.02 -4.50
C LEU A 69 -3.29 -2.72 -3.95
N PRO A 70 -4.06 -1.89 -3.22
CA PRO A 70 -3.53 -0.69 -2.59
C PRO A 70 -2.52 -1.09 -1.51
N PHE A 71 -1.53 -0.24 -1.24
CA PHE A 71 -0.63 -0.43 -0.10
C PHE A 71 -1.46 -0.43 1.19
N ASP A 72 -1.19 -1.41 2.04
CA ASP A 72 -1.80 -1.45 3.37
C ASP A 72 -1.06 -0.47 4.30
N ASN A 73 -1.82 0.32 5.05
CA ASN A 73 -1.25 1.24 6.02
C ASN A 73 -0.89 0.47 7.29
N LYS A 74 0.33 -0.10 7.33
CA LYS A 74 0.87 -0.85 8.46
C LYS A 74 1.64 0.07 9.42
N ASP A 75 1.77 -0.38 10.66
CA ASP A 75 2.54 0.34 11.67
C ASP A 75 4.03 -0.07 11.67
N GLU A 76 4.48 -0.64 10.56
CA GLU A 76 5.87 -1.06 10.35
C GLU A 76 6.24 -1.09 8.87
N PHE A 77 7.53 -0.96 8.60
CA PHE A 77 8.15 -1.34 7.33
C PHE A 77 9.57 -1.86 7.59
N ALA A 78 10.10 -2.60 6.64
CA ALA A 78 11.48 -3.09 6.69
C ALA A 78 12.36 -2.40 5.66
N MET A 79 13.64 -2.40 5.87
CA MET A 79 14.64 -2.00 4.90
C MET A 79 15.71 -3.07 4.77
N VAL A 80 16.21 -3.20 3.57
CA VAL A 80 17.31 -4.10 3.21
C VAL A 80 18.44 -3.24 2.68
N ILE A 81 19.63 -3.44 3.23
CA ILE A 81 20.85 -2.74 2.84
C ILE A 81 21.81 -3.78 2.27
N ASP A 82 22.19 -3.60 1.03
CA ASP A 82 23.19 -4.41 0.34
C ASP A 82 24.40 -3.51 -0.02
N MET A 83 25.49 -3.72 0.68
CA MET A 83 26.78 -3.13 0.37
C MET A 83 27.46 -3.91 -0.77
N PRO A 84 28.47 -3.36 -1.43
CA PRO A 84 29.26 -4.12 -2.41
C PRO A 84 29.79 -5.44 -1.82
N ASP A 85 29.76 -6.49 -2.63
CA ASP A 85 30.24 -7.81 -2.21
C ASP A 85 31.68 -7.75 -1.68
N GLY A 86 31.90 -8.36 -0.52
CA GLY A 86 33.21 -8.34 0.15
C GLY A 86 33.44 -7.15 1.08
N THR A 87 32.48 -6.25 1.22
CA THR A 87 32.55 -5.14 2.21
C THR A 87 32.69 -5.72 3.62
N ALA A 88 33.59 -5.13 4.42
CA ALA A 88 33.81 -5.57 5.79
C ALA A 88 32.63 -5.19 6.69
N LEU A 89 32.36 -6.03 7.69
CA LEU A 89 31.26 -5.83 8.63
C LEU A 89 31.25 -4.43 9.30
N PRO A 90 32.38 -3.86 9.74
CA PRO A 90 32.40 -2.52 10.32
C PRO A 90 31.88 -1.42 9.38
N ASP A 91 32.15 -1.51 8.08
CA ASP A 91 31.68 -0.53 7.09
C ASP A 91 30.16 -0.63 6.91
N THR A 92 29.64 -1.86 6.90
CA THR A 92 28.19 -2.11 6.86
C THR A 92 27.51 -1.58 8.12
N ILE A 93 28.13 -1.75 9.29
CA ILE A 93 27.64 -1.19 10.56
C ILE A 93 27.60 0.34 10.50
N ASN A 94 28.67 0.99 9.99
CA ASN A 94 28.73 2.44 9.86
C ASN A 94 27.59 2.97 8.96
N THR A 95 27.44 2.42 7.75
CA THR A 95 26.36 2.79 6.84
C THR A 95 24.98 2.55 7.47
N THR A 96 24.79 1.43 8.16
CA THR A 96 23.51 1.13 8.86
C THR A 96 23.26 2.14 9.97
N THR A 97 24.29 2.59 10.68
CA THR A 97 24.17 3.60 11.75
C THR A 97 23.75 4.96 11.16
N GLU A 98 24.32 5.39 10.05
CA GLU A 98 23.91 6.60 9.35
C GLU A 98 22.45 6.54 8.92
N VAL A 99 22.00 5.40 8.42
CA VAL A 99 20.59 5.15 8.09
C VAL A 99 19.70 5.29 9.34
N VAL A 100 20.09 4.70 10.46
CA VAL A 100 19.35 4.78 11.73
C VAL A 100 19.27 6.23 12.23
N ASP A 101 20.34 7.00 12.13
CA ASP A 101 20.36 8.39 12.56
C ASP A 101 19.39 9.26 11.76
N ILE A 102 19.27 9.03 10.46
CA ILE A 102 18.22 9.67 9.64
C ILE A 102 16.82 9.22 10.07
N LEU A 103 16.60 7.93 10.26
CA LEU A 103 15.30 7.42 10.67
C LEU A 103 14.81 7.99 12.00
N ARG A 104 15.72 8.25 12.93
CA ARG A 104 15.42 8.89 14.23
C ARG A 104 14.96 10.34 14.11
N THR A 105 15.19 11.00 12.98
CA THR A 105 14.69 12.37 12.73
C THR A 105 13.21 12.38 12.35
N ILE A 106 12.62 11.23 12.04
CA ILE A 106 11.23 11.11 11.59
C ILE A 106 10.32 10.93 12.83
N PRO A 107 9.39 11.86 13.08
CA PRO A 107 8.58 11.85 14.30
C PRO A 107 7.72 10.60 14.48
N GLU A 108 7.29 10.01 13.36
CA GLU A 108 6.42 8.83 13.35
C GLU A 108 7.15 7.53 13.66
N VAL A 109 8.50 7.54 13.73
CA VAL A 109 9.32 6.36 14.06
C VAL A 109 9.43 6.19 15.57
N THR A 110 8.95 5.07 16.07
CA THR A 110 8.92 4.77 17.52
C THR A 110 10.04 3.82 17.97
N ALA A 111 10.39 2.85 17.11
CA ALA A 111 11.47 1.91 17.41
C ALA A 111 12.17 1.46 16.13
N ILE A 112 13.46 1.16 16.25
CA ILE A 112 14.29 0.67 15.16
C ILE A 112 15.08 -0.54 15.67
N GLN A 113 15.06 -1.61 14.89
CA GLN A 113 15.87 -2.81 15.14
C GLN A 113 16.78 -3.05 13.94
N THR A 114 18.04 -3.30 14.17
CA THR A 114 19.04 -3.52 13.12
C THR A 114 19.67 -4.89 13.24
N TYR A 115 19.85 -5.55 12.12
CA TYR A 115 20.49 -6.85 11.98
C TYR A 115 21.56 -6.70 10.90
N VAL A 116 22.84 -6.73 11.30
CA VAL A 116 23.96 -6.50 10.38
C VAL A 116 24.82 -7.75 10.30
N GLY A 117 25.06 -8.24 9.09
CA GLY A 117 25.77 -9.50 8.86
C GLY A 117 24.99 -10.75 9.31
N THR A 118 23.71 -10.59 9.59
CA THR A 118 22.81 -11.67 10.01
C THR A 118 21.38 -11.35 9.57
N ALA A 119 20.59 -12.37 9.34
CA ALA A 119 19.17 -12.22 9.06
C ALA A 119 18.40 -11.80 10.32
N LYS A 120 17.37 -10.97 10.16
CA LYS A 120 16.39 -10.75 11.22
C LYS A 120 15.58 -12.04 11.50
N PRO A 121 14.92 -12.16 12.66
CA PRO A 121 13.90 -13.18 12.87
C PRO A 121 12.88 -13.10 11.72
N PHE A 122 12.68 -14.21 11.03
CA PHE A 122 11.85 -14.18 9.82
C PHE A 122 10.37 -14.04 10.14
N ASP A 123 9.73 -13.17 9.39
CA ASP A 123 8.30 -13.09 9.24
C ASP A 123 7.87 -13.82 7.95
N PHE A 124 6.56 -13.87 7.69
CA PHE A 124 6.05 -14.54 6.49
C PHE A 124 6.56 -13.90 5.18
N ASN A 125 6.72 -12.58 5.14
CA ASN A 125 7.26 -11.87 4.00
C ASN A 125 8.74 -12.20 3.76
N GLY A 126 9.54 -12.21 4.82
CA GLY A 126 10.95 -12.60 4.78
C GLY A 126 11.15 -14.07 4.40
N LEU A 127 10.22 -14.94 4.81
CA LEU A 127 10.25 -16.35 4.41
C LEU A 127 10.08 -16.50 2.89
N VAL A 128 9.07 -15.86 2.30
CA VAL A 128 8.81 -15.92 0.85
C VAL A 128 9.93 -15.26 0.05
N ARG A 129 10.51 -14.18 0.55
CA ARG A 129 11.61 -13.45 -0.10
C ARG A 129 12.98 -14.03 0.19
N HIS A 130 13.06 -15.14 0.93
CA HIS A 130 14.30 -15.83 1.32
C HIS A 130 15.28 -14.95 2.12
N TYR A 131 14.79 -13.96 2.88
CA TYR A 131 15.65 -13.05 3.64
C TYR A 131 16.41 -13.75 4.78
N TYR A 132 15.97 -14.93 5.21
CA TYR A 132 16.70 -15.76 6.15
C TYR A 132 18.07 -16.27 5.62
N LEU A 133 18.34 -16.10 4.31
CA LEU A 133 19.64 -16.40 3.69
C LEU A 133 20.63 -15.24 3.76
N ARG A 134 20.21 -14.08 4.25
CA ARG A 134 21.03 -12.87 4.38
C ARG A 134 21.94 -12.97 5.58
N MET A 135 23.14 -13.53 5.39
CA MET A 135 24.10 -13.82 6.47
C MET A 135 25.50 -13.32 6.16
N PHE A 136 25.67 -12.54 5.09
CA PHE A 136 26.98 -12.02 4.71
C PHE A 136 27.31 -10.70 5.39
N PRO A 137 28.59 -10.40 5.68
CA PRO A 137 29.03 -9.16 6.35
C PRO A 137 28.58 -7.87 5.67
N TRP A 138 28.35 -7.89 4.37
CA TRP A 138 27.91 -6.75 3.55
C TRP A 138 26.39 -6.62 3.44
N GLN A 139 25.66 -7.38 4.21
CA GLN A 139 24.19 -7.37 4.22
C GLN A 139 23.67 -6.89 5.57
N ALA A 140 22.66 -6.03 5.52
CA ALA A 140 21.96 -5.62 6.72
C ALA A 140 20.44 -5.53 6.48
N GLU A 141 19.68 -5.70 7.56
CA GLU A 141 18.23 -5.48 7.61
C GLU A 141 17.90 -4.53 8.74
N VAL A 142 16.95 -3.63 8.49
CA VAL A 142 16.45 -2.68 9.47
C VAL A 142 14.94 -2.81 9.52
N GLN A 143 14.41 -3.09 10.71
CA GLN A 143 12.98 -3.10 10.97
C GLN A 143 12.60 -1.79 11.64
N VAL A 144 11.66 -1.07 11.07
CA VAL A 144 11.18 0.22 11.57
C VAL A 144 9.76 0.07 12.05
N GLN A 145 9.54 0.45 13.30
CA GLN A 145 8.21 0.50 13.90
C GLN A 145 7.73 1.95 13.89
N LEU A 146 6.50 2.13 13.46
CA LEU A 146 5.85 3.42 13.38
C LEU A 146 4.83 3.61 14.50
N THR A 147 4.48 4.85 14.78
CA THR A 147 3.30 5.19 15.59
C THR A 147 2.05 4.51 15.01
N PRO A 148 1.13 4.02 15.84
CA PRO A 148 -0.11 3.40 15.37
C PRO A 148 -0.85 4.27 14.34
N LYS A 149 -1.40 3.64 13.31
CA LYS A 149 -2.09 4.35 12.21
C LYS A 149 -3.23 5.27 12.65
N ALA A 150 -3.80 5.03 13.83
CA ALA A 150 -4.85 5.88 14.39
C ALA A 150 -4.33 7.18 15.01
N GLU A 151 -3.02 7.27 15.26
CA GLU A 151 -2.36 8.39 15.95
C GLU A 151 -1.43 9.18 15.02
N ARG A 152 -1.43 8.88 13.71
CA ARG A 152 -0.59 9.57 12.71
C ARG A 152 -1.41 10.02 11.52
N ASP A 153 -1.04 11.15 10.93
CA ASP A 153 -1.68 11.71 9.74
C ASP A 153 -1.14 11.10 8.44
N LYS A 154 0.18 10.79 8.40
CA LYS A 154 0.83 10.20 7.23
C LYS A 154 0.59 8.70 7.16
N THR A 155 0.37 8.17 5.95
CA THR A 155 0.35 6.71 5.74
C THR A 155 1.76 6.12 5.81
N SER A 156 1.87 4.83 6.11
CA SER A 156 3.17 4.13 6.06
C SER A 156 3.84 4.22 4.69
N HIS A 157 3.05 4.29 3.62
CA HIS A 157 3.55 4.48 2.26
C HIS A 157 4.17 5.87 2.04
N ASP A 158 3.53 6.93 2.54
CA ASP A 158 4.05 8.30 2.45
C ASP A 158 5.37 8.41 3.21
N ILE A 159 5.43 7.84 4.43
CA ILE A 159 6.66 7.79 5.24
C ILE A 159 7.75 6.99 4.52
N ALA A 160 7.42 5.83 3.94
CA ALA A 160 8.38 5.03 3.18
C ALA A 160 8.92 5.77 1.95
N GLN A 161 8.11 6.59 1.28
CA GLN A 161 8.56 7.44 0.19
C GLN A 161 9.47 8.57 0.66
N GLU A 162 9.14 9.22 1.77
CA GLU A 162 9.97 10.26 2.40
C GLU A 162 11.34 9.68 2.79
N VAL A 163 11.36 8.55 3.49
CA VAL A 163 12.58 7.82 3.86
C VAL A 163 13.43 7.47 2.64
N ARG A 164 12.80 7.01 1.55
CA ARG A 164 13.51 6.67 0.31
C ARG A 164 14.28 7.87 -0.27
N GLN A 165 13.68 9.06 -0.19
CA GLN A 165 14.36 10.27 -0.66
C GLN A 165 15.51 10.68 0.27
N LEU A 166 15.32 10.59 1.58
CA LEU A 166 16.31 10.94 2.58
C LEU A 166 17.53 10.01 2.55
N LEU A 167 17.33 8.72 2.26
CA LEU A 167 18.41 7.73 2.23
C LEU A 167 19.18 7.64 0.90
N LYS A 168 18.66 8.23 -0.16
CA LYS A 168 19.31 8.20 -1.46
C LYS A 168 20.75 8.71 -1.45
N PRO A 169 21.12 9.82 -0.74
CA PRO A 169 22.51 10.27 -0.66
C PRO A 169 23.43 9.25 0.01
N ILE A 170 22.97 8.58 1.08
CA ILE A 170 23.76 7.54 1.77
C ILE A 170 24.05 6.37 0.84
N GLY A 171 23.01 5.86 0.15
CA GLY A 171 23.18 4.78 -0.81
C GLY A 171 24.19 5.12 -1.91
N THR A 172 24.16 6.36 -2.40
CA THR A 172 25.12 6.82 -3.40
C THR A 172 26.55 6.95 -2.84
N ALA A 173 26.70 7.48 -1.63
CA ALA A 173 28.01 7.70 -1.00
C ALA A 173 28.70 6.38 -0.62
N SER A 174 27.94 5.41 -0.12
CA SER A 174 28.45 4.07 0.27
C SER A 174 28.45 3.06 -0.88
N ASN A 175 28.00 3.44 -2.07
CA ASN A 175 27.78 2.54 -3.20
C ASN A 175 26.90 1.34 -2.81
N SER A 176 25.94 1.56 -1.91
CA SER A 176 25.02 0.53 -1.41
C SER A 176 23.63 0.63 -2.03
N VAL A 177 22.95 -0.50 -2.10
CA VAL A 177 21.54 -0.57 -2.50
C VAL A 177 20.68 -0.61 -1.24
N ILE A 178 19.96 0.48 -0.98
CA ILE A 178 19.03 0.57 0.15
C ILE A 178 17.61 0.41 -0.37
N THR A 179 16.97 -0.70 -0.04
CA THR A 179 15.62 -1.03 -0.51
C THR A 179 14.63 -0.96 0.65
N ILE A 180 13.60 -0.15 0.53
CA ILE A 180 12.49 -0.10 1.49
C ILE A 180 11.45 -1.14 1.09
N VAL A 181 11.15 -2.02 2.02
CA VAL A 181 10.23 -3.15 1.84
C VAL A 181 8.98 -2.89 2.66
N GLU A 182 7.91 -2.52 1.97
CA GLU A 182 6.59 -2.38 2.57
C GLU A 182 5.88 -3.75 2.58
N MET A 183 5.09 -4.00 3.63
CA MET A 183 4.29 -5.22 3.71
C MET A 183 3.20 -5.19 2.64
N PRO A 184 3.11 -6.21 1.77
CA PRO A 184 2.05 -6.26 0.76
C PRO A 184 0.68 -6.50 1.42
N PRO A 185 -0.41 -5.98 0.84
CA PRO A 185 -1.76 -6.16 1.37
C PRO A 185 -2.37 -7.55 1.10
N GLY A 186 -1.60 -8.47 0.59
CA GLY A 186 -2.01 -9.83 0.24
C GLY A 186 -0.89 -10.83 0.50
N PRO A 187 -0.98 -12.04 -0.07
CA PRO A 187 0.11 -13.00 0.00
C PRO A 187 1.40 -12.37 -0.51
N PRO A 188 2.52 -12.48 0.21
CA PRO A 188 3.79 -11.95 -0.26
C PRO A 188 4.21 -12.65 -1.54
N VAL A 189 4.80 -11.88 -2.46
CA VAL A 189 5.39 -12.36 -3.70
C VAL A 189 6.88 -12.05 -3.70
N LEU A 190 7.65 -12.82 -4.47
CA LEU A 190 9.10 -12.60 -4.57
C LEU A 190 9.40 -11.18 -5.03
N GLN A 191 8.77 -10.75 -6.12
CA GLN A 191 8.86 -9.39 -6.64
C GLN A 191 7.51 -8.97 -7.24
N THR A 192 7.19 -7.69 -7.17
CA THR A 192 5.95 -7.13 -7.75
C THR A 192 6.09 -6.83 -9.24
N VAL A 193 7.30 -6.52 -9.68
CA VAL A 193 7.65 -6.31 -11.09
C VAL A 193 8.91 -7.10 -11.36
N VAL A 194 8.87 -7.96 -12.35
CA VAL A 194 10.00 -8.81 -12.76
C VAL A 194 10.29 -8.54 -14.23
N ALA A 195 11.53 -8.16 -14.53
CA ALA A 195 12.04 -8.13 -15.89
C ALA A 195 12.86 -9.39 -16.13
N GLU A 196 12.43 -10.22 -17.07
CA GLU A 196 13.12 -11.45 -17.44
C GLU A 196 13.97 -11.22 -18.69
N VAL A 197 15.26 -11.48 -18.57
CA VAL A 197 16.20 -11.39 -19.69
C VAL A 197 16.51 -12.78 -20.19
N HIS A 198 16.08 -13.09 -21.40
CA HIS A 198 16.36 -14.35 -22.08
C HIS A 198 17.49 -14.16 -23.11
N GLY A 199 18.41 -15.12 -23.19
CA GLY A 199 19.51 -15.08 -24.13
C GLY A 199 20.28 -16.42 -24.17
N PRO A 200 21.09 -16.63 -25.21
CA PRO A 200 21.75 -17.94 -25.45
C PRO A 200 22.78 -18.28 -24.38
N ASP A 201 23.43 -17.30 -23.78
CA ASP A 201 24.48 -17.52 -22.77
C ASP A 201 24.35 -16.54 -21.58
N ALA A 202 25.01 -16.89 -20.47
CA ALA A 202 24.94 -16.12 -19.24
C ALA A 202 25.55 -14.72 -19.36
N LYS A 203 26.60 -14.56 -20.15
CA LYS A 203 27.29 -13.29 -20.33
C LYS A 203 26.40 -12.28 -21.04
N THR A 204 25.81 -12.67 -22.18
CA THR A 204 24.88 -11.82 -22.92
C THR A 204 23.68 -11.42 -22.06
N ARG A 205 23.11 -12.35 -21.28
CA ARG A 205 22.00 -12.04 -20.37
C ARG A 205 22.39 -11.04 -19.31
N SER A 206 23.60 -11.16 -18.72
CA SER A 206 24.09 -10.23 -17.71
C SER A 206 24.35 -8.83 -18.29
N GLU A 207 24.95 -8.74 -19.48
CA GLU A 207 25.18 -7.48 -20.17
C GLU A 207 23.87 -6.73 -20.46
N VAL A 208 22.86 -7.43 -20.98
CA VAL A 208 21.54 -6.85 -21.25
C VAL A 208 20.82 -6.47 -19.95
N ALA A 209 20.90 -7.29 -18.91
CA ALA A 209 20.29 -6.97 -17.61
C ALA A 209 20.90 -5.74 -16.94
N THR A 210 22.16 -5.42 -17.24
CA THR A 210 22.85 -4.23 -16.72
C THR A 210 22.42 -2.93 -17.45
N MET A 211 21.83 -3.07 -18.64
CA MET A 211 21.34 -1.94 -19.46
C MET A 211 19.87 -1.58 -19.14
N LEU A 212 19.16 -2.41 -18.40
CA LEU A 212 17.77 -2.22 -17.98
C LEU A 212 17.68 -1.44 -16.66
#